data_b436afe686abcdac1eff267f00ec149f
#
_entry.id   b436afe686abcdac1eff267f00ec149f
#
_cell.length_a   1.000
_cell.length_b   1.000
_cell.length_c   1.000
_cell.angle_alpha   90.00
_cell.angle_beta   90.00
_cell.angle_gamma   90.00
#
_symmetry.space_group_name_H-M   'P 1'
#
loop_
_entity.id
_entity.type
_entity.pdbx_description
1 polymer ?
#
loop_
_entity_poly.entity_id
_entity_poly.type
_entity_poly.pdbx_seq_one_letter_code
_entity_poly.pdbx_strand_id
1 'polypeptide(L)'
;MAALAICGSPTASAAARSVVGPAHGFAPHQLVVKFAGERRAHAVSLAPGTGVRRAAQALRRNPRVLYAEPDYVATASAADPEPFDPDDPGTLGAAEAGELGNWAFKQWNFLASEEGSSDLPISPGGIDAVDAWRHLIEAGRPGAAGVVVAVLDTGVAYRNYKGRFRRSPDFGAGQFVPGYDFVGHDRLPLDENGHGTHVAGTIAEKTDNGLGLTGLAYRARLMPVRVLDRNGRGNAIQIAKGIRFAIANKAQVINMSFNFACHKKVPVVDEALKEAFEAGIVTVASVGNLGSEQCVSEPATGPRVIGVGGSTEGACLGGYSLAGRGVDLLAPGGGIPQGGCPSVLARPIYQVTLRPGSTKSFAIPATYVGTSMAAAHVSGAAALVLASNAVKRSLKGRGRVEVIQRRLRSTARDLGLPRTEQGAGLIDVGKATEPR
;
A
#
# COMPACT_ATOMS: atom_id res chain seq x y z
N MET A 1 -24.36 44.55 -23.97
CA MET A 1 -23.16 45.29 -24.46
C MET A 1 -22.22 45.53 -23.30
N ALA A 2 -20.98 45.34 -23.52
CA ALA A 2 -19.74 45.54 -22.79
C ALA A 2 -19.12 44.22 -22.32
N ALA A 3 -18.26 43.71 -23.02
CA ALA A 3 -16.87 43.99 -23.48
C ALA A 3 -15.84 43.33 -22.53
N LEU A 4 -15.17 42.38 -23.13
CA LEU A 4 -13.92 41.71 -22.78
C LEU A 4 -12.85 42.65 -22.17
N ALA A 5 -12.10 42.10 -21.24
CA ALA A 5 -10.69 42.46 -21.08
C ALA A 5 -9.84 41.20 -20.83
N ILE A 6 -9.00 40.92 -21.79
CA ILE A 6 -7.87 39.98 -21.72
C ILE A 6 -6.70 40.77 -21.15
N CYS A 7 -6.00 40.27 -20.17
CA CYS A 7 -4.60 40.64 -19.95
C CYS A 7 -3.83 39.64 -19.08
N GLY A 8 -2.71 39.18 -19.63
CA GLY A 8 -1.48 38.99 -18.89
C GLY A 8 -1.25 37.67 -18.19
N SER A 9 -0.50 36.78 -18.83
CA SER A 9 0.19 35.66 -18.16
C SER A 9 1.28 36.17 -17.20
N PRO A 10 1.38 35.68 -15.98
CA PRO A 10 2.62 35.72 -15.23
C PRO A 10 3.33 34.36 -15.31
N THR A 11 4.59 34.44 -15.62
CA THR A 11 5.60 33.38 -15.55
C THR A 11 5.55 32.64 -14.24
N ALA A 12 5.38 31.33 -14.32
CA ALA A 12 5.31 30.44 -13.13
C ALA A 12 6.71 30.25 -12.55
N SER A 13 6.94 30.83 -11.40
CA SER A 13 7.95 30.39 -10.44
C SER A 13 7.50 29.05 -9.85
N ALA A 14 8.36 28.04 -9.96
CA ALA A 14 8.15 26.72 -9.36
C ALA A 14 8.36 26.81 -7.83
N ALA A 15 7.33 27.24 -7.11
CA ALA A 15 7.25 27.07 -5.68
C ALA A 15 6.66 25.68 -5.41
N ALA A 16 7.32 24.88 -4.59
CA ALA A 16 6.82 23.61 -4.07
C ALA A 16 5.41 23.83 -3.49
N ARG A 17 4.39 23.29 -4.16
CA ARG A 17 3.04 23.33 -3.65
C ARG A 17 2.89 22.22 -2.61
N SER A 18 2.80 22.61 -1.35
CA SER A 18 2.27 21.77 -0.29
C SER A 18 0.94 21.14 -0.78
N VAL A 19 0.87 19.81 -0.76
CA VAL A 19 -0.33 19.07 -1.18
C VAL A 19 -1.37 19.20 -0.08
N VAL A 20 -2.09 20.32 -0.07
CA VAL A 20 -3.29 20.49 0.75
C VAL A 20 -4.37 19.62 0.11
N GLY A 21 -4.83 18.60 0.82
CA GLY A 21 -6.01 17.83 0.44
C GLY A 21 -7.22 18.77 0.22
N PRO A 22 -8.27 18.35 -0.49
CA PRO A 22 -9.44 19.20 -0.66
C PRO A 22 -9.91 19.65 0.72
N ALA A 23 -10.17 20.92 0.89
CA ALA A 23 -10.50 21.59 2.16
C ALA A 23 -11.60 20.89 2.99
N HIS A 24 -12.28 19.91 2.42
CA HIS A 24 -13.38 19.17 3.03
C HIS A 24 -13.19 17.64 3.06
N GLY A 25 -12.09 17.09 2.53
CA GLY A 25 -11.82 15.65 2.49
C GLY A 25 -12.79 14.83 1.61
N PHE A 26 -13.52 15.46 0.70
CA PHE A 26 -14.43 14.79 -0.25
C PHE A 26 -14.49 15.53 -1.59
N ALA A 27 -14.90 14.82 -2.65
CA ALA A 27 -15.03 15.34 -3.99
C ALA A 27 -16.10 16.46 -4.03
N PRO A 28 -15.82 17.63 -4.65
CA PRO A 28 -16.79 18.69 -4.79
C PRO A 28 -17.96 18.21 -5.67
N HIS A 29 -19.18 18.59 -5.29
CA HIS A 29 -20.39 18.31 -6.06
C HIS A 29 -20.72 16.83 -6.31
N GLN A 30 -20.24 15.91 -5.45
CA GLN A 30 -20.51 14.48 -5.61
C GLN A 30 -20.94 13.83 -4.29
N LEU A 31 -21.94 12.96 -4.38
CA LEU A 31 -22.43 12.11 -3.30
C LEU A 31 -22.33 10.65 -3.70
N VAL A 32 -22.21 9.78 -2.70
CA VAL A 32 -22.41 8.34 -2.81
C VAL A 32 -23.76 8.02 -2.18
N VAL A 33 -24.69 7.46 -2.95
CA VAL A 33 -26.05 7.14 -2.50
C VAL A 33 -26.36 5.68 -2.77
N LYS A 34 -26.98 5.01 -1.80
CA LYS A 34 -27.51 3.66 -1.97
C LYS A 34 -29.00 3.65 -1.63
N PHE A 35 -29.78 3.11 -2.53
CA PHE A 35 -31.21 2.92 -2.33
C PHE A 35 -31.55 1.50 -1.87
N ALA A 36 -32.64 1.37 -1.16
CA ALA A 36 -33.18 0.07 -0.76
C ALA A 36 -33.53 -0.78 -1.99
N GLY A 37 -33.11 -2.05 -1.98
CA GLY A 37 -33.30 -2.99 -3.10
C GLY A 37 -32.21 -2.94 -4.16
N GLU A 38 -31.31 -1.98 -4.14
CA GLU A 38 -30.17 -1.94 -5.07
C GLU A 38 -28.96 -2.72 -4.52
N ARG A 39 -28.27 -3.38 -5.42
CA ARG A 39 -27.05 -4.13 -5.05
C ARG A 39 -25.86 -3.22 -4.76
N ARG A 40 -25.76 -2.05 -5.40
CA ARG A 40 -24.59 -1.16 -5.34
C ARG A 40 -25.01 0.28 -5.10
N ALA A 41 -24.12 1.06 -4.48
CA ALA A 41 -24.24 2.49 -4.38
C ALA A 41 -23.88 3.16 -5.71
N HIS A 42 -24.44 4.36 -5.93
CA HIS A 42 -24.24 5.19 -7.11
C HIS A 42 -23.60 6.52 -6.74
N ALA A 43 -22.75 7.04 -7.63
CA ALA A 43 -22.30 8.41 -7.57
C ALA A 43 -23.41 9.33 -8.10
N VAL A 44 -23.77 10.35 -7.33
CA VAL A 44 -24.76 11.36 -7.70
C VAL A 44 -24.09 12.71 -7.78
N SER A 45 -24.13 13.32 -8.98
CA SER A 45 -23.60 14.67 -9.18
C SER A 45 -24.59 15.73 -8.69
N LEU A 46 -24.09 16.76 -8.03
CA LEU A 46 -24.84 17.90 -7.55
C LEU A 46 -24.61 19.12 -8.43
N ALA A 47 -25.63 19.95 -8.57
CA ALA A 47 -25.50 21.24 -9.25
C ALA A 47 -24.45 22.13 -8.56
N PRO A 48 -23.71 22.96 -9.33
CA PRO A 48 -22.78 23.93 -8.77
C PRO A 48 -23.43 24.79 -7.67
N GLY A 49 -22.70 25.00 -6.56
CA GLY A 49 -23.19 25.74 -5.40
C GLY A 49 -24.01 24.93 -4.40
N THR A 50 -24.37 23.69 -4.71
CA THR A 50 -25.08 22.82 -3.77
C THR A 50 -24.11 22.30 -2.69
N GLY A 51 -24.43 22.57 -1.42
CA GLY A 51 -23.61 22.07 -0.29
C GLY A 51 -23.72 20.55 -0.16
N VAL A 52 -22.63 19.83 -0.40
CA VAL A 52 -22.57 18.37 -0.44
C VAL A 52 -23.14 17.72 0.84
N ARG A 53 -22.73 18.21 2.02
CA ARG A 53 -23.23 17.69 3.31
C ARG A 53 -24.72 17.91 3.50
N ARG A 54 -25.24 19.09 3.09
CA ARG A 54 -26.66 19.42 3.18
C ARG A 54 -27.50 18.54 2.26
N ALA A 55 -27.01 18.29 1.03
CA ALA A 55 -27.66 17.39 0.07
C ALA A 55 -27.67 15.93 0.58
N ALA A 56 -26.58 15.45 1.15
CA ALA A 56 -26.53 14.13 1.78
C ALA A 56 -27.54 13.99 2.91
N GLN A 57 -27.63 15.00 3.77
CA GLN A 57 -28.59 15.02 4.88
C GLN A 57 -30.06 15.05 4.39
N ALA A 58 -30.35 15.80 3.32
CA ALA A 58 -31.67 15.83 2.71
C ALA A 58 -32.05 14.46 2.13
N LEU A 59 -31.17 13.81 1.41
CA LEU A 59 -31.41 12.48 0.84
C LEU A 59 -31.63 11.39 1.89
N ARG A 60 -30.96 11.47 3.04
CA ARG A 60 -31.17 10.52 4.17
C ARG A 60 -32.58 10.56 4.77
N ARG A 61 -33.34 11.61 4.52
CA ARG A 61 -34.77 11.69 4.95
C ARG A 61 -35.71 10.87 4.06
N ASN A 62 -35.26 10.45 2.89
CA ASN A 62 -36.02 9.57 2.02
C ASN A 62 -35.96 8.12 2.54
N PRO A 63 -37.07 7.46 2.88
CA PRO A 63 -37.07 6.10 3.42
C PRO A 63 -36.56 5.05 2.46
N ARG A 64 -36.41 5.37 1.17
CA ARG A 64 -35.79 4.50 0.17
C ARG A 64 -34.25 4.60 0.14
N VAL A 65 -33.65 5.56 0.84
CA VAL A 65 -32.20 5.76 0.88
C VAL A 65 -31.64 5.03 2.09
N LEU A 66 -30.81 4.02 1.86
CA LEU A 66 -30.12 3.30 2.92
C LEU A 66 -28.99 4.15 3.51
N TYR A 67 -28.23 4.83 2.65
CA TYR A 67 -27.30 5.88 3.04
C TYR A 67 -27.04 6.86 1.90
N ALA A 68 -26.69 8.10 2.26
CA ALA A 68 -26.19 9.13 1.37
C ALA A 68 -25.04 9.85 2.08
N GLU A 69 -23.90 9.96 1.44
CA GLU A 69 -22.70 10.53 2.04
C GLU A 69 -21.87 11.29 0.99
N PRO A 70 -21.00 12.22 1.41
CA PRO A 70 -20.03 12.81 0.51
C PRO A 70 -19.16 11.73 -0.14
N ASP A 71 -18.76 11.90 -1.39
CA ASP A 71 -17.74 11.04 -2.01
C ASP A 71 -16.37 11.39 -1.44
N TYR A 72 -15.98 10.68 -0.37
CA TYR A 72 -14.74 10.93 0.37
C TYR A 72 -13.51 10.65 -0.49
N VAL A 73 -12.50 11.51 -0.37
CA VAL A 73 -11.22 11.39 -1.06
C VAL A 73 -10.23 10.65 -0.16
N ALA A 74 -9.61 9.61 -0.69
CA ALA A 74 -8.46 8.96 -0.08
C ALA A 74 -7.17 9.54 -0.66
N THR A 75 -6.14 9.65 0.15
CA THR A 75 -4.79 10.07 -0.27
C THR A 75 -3.79 8.95 -0.03
N ALA A 76 -2.78 8.85 -0.90
CA ALA A 76 -1.66 7.98 -0.65
C ALA A 76 -0.94 8.42 0.63
N SER A 77 -0.68 7.45 1.51
CA SER A 77 -0.06 7.72 2.81
C SER A 77 1.46 7.67 2.65
N ALA A 78 2.05 8.72 2.06
CA ALA A 78 3.48 8.98 2.17
C ALA A 78 3.68 10.13 3.16
N ALA A 79 4.58 9.97 4.12
CA ALA A 79 5.05 11.11 4.89
C ALA A 79 5.83 12.04 3.95
N ASP A 80 5.62 13.35 4.04
CA ASP A 80 6.53 14.30 3.42
C ASP A 80 7.93 14.07 4.03
N PRO A 81 8.96 13.75 3.22
CA PRO A 81 10.29 13.51 3.76
C PRO A 81 10.85 14.81 4.34
N GLU A 82 11.21 14.80 5.60
CA GLU A 82 12.24 15.73 6.07
C GLU A 82 13.47 15.54 5.18
N PRO A 83 14.11 16.59 4.69
CA PRO A 83 15.27 16.49 3.82
C PRO A 83 16.41 15.78 4.54
N PHE A 84 16.50 14.48 4.39
CA PHE A 84 17.69 13.72 4.72
C PHE A 84 18.57 13.70 3.46
N ASP A 85 19.77 14.19 3.60
CA ASP A 85 20.77 14.24 2.52
C ASP A 85 21.58 12.92 2.54
N PRO A 86 21.27 11.94 1.69
CA PRO A 86 22.04 10.72 1.63
C PRO A 86 23.18 10.88 0.64
N ASP A 87 24.38 10.73 1.11
CA ASP A 87 25.63 10.73 0.36
C ASP A 87 25.90 9.40 -0.39
N ASP A 88 24.85 8.68 -0.77
CA ASP A 88 24.96 7.40 -1.47
C ASP A 88 24.21 7.40 -2.80
N PRO A 89 24.91 7.39 -3.95
CA PRO A 89 24.33 7.23 -5.27
C PRO A 89 23.88 5.78 -5.45
N GLY A 90 22.65 5.47 -5.10
CA GLY A 90 22.02 4.20 -5.47
C GLY A 90 22.03 4.02 -6.97
N THR A 91 23.07 3.45 -7.52
CA THR A 91 23.19 3.18 -8.95
C THR A 91 22.34 1.99 -9.35
N LEU A 92 21.46 2.18 -10.35
CA LEU A 92 20.83 1.11 -11.13
C LEU A 92 21.90 0.51 -12.07
N GLY A 93 23.02 0.07 -11.51
CA GLY A 93 24.09 -0.60 -12.22
C GLY A 93 24.04 -2.12 -11.93
N ALA A 94 24.50 -2.95 -12.86
CA ALA A 94 24.78 -4.36 -12.59
C ALA A 94 25.74 -4.45 -11.40
N ALA A 95 25.43 -5.29 -10.41
CA ALA A 95 26.39 -5.61 -9.35
C ALA A 95 27.65 -6.19 -10.00
N GLU A 96 28.82 -5.78 -9.55
CA GLU A 96 30.06 -6.42 -9.99
C GLU A 96 30.04 -7.88 -9.52
N ALA A 97 30.43 -8.79 -10.39
CA ALA A 97 30.37 -10.23 -10.12
C ALA A 97 31.24 -10.55 -8.89
N GLY A 98 30.61 -10.97 -7.79
CA GLY A 98 31.25 -11.37 -6.54
C GLY A 98 30.98 -10.50 -5.32
N GLU A 99 30.35 -9.34 -5.45
CA GLU A 99 29.79 -8.64 -4.30
C GLU A 99 28.44 -9.27 -3.95
N LEU A 100 28.29 -9.70 -2.70
CA LEU A 100 26.97 -9.96 -2.10
C LEU A 100 26.10 -8.75 -2.41
N GLY A 101 25.10 -8.93 -3.28
CA GLY A 101 24.37 -7.83 -3.86
C GLY A 101 23.98 -6.80 -2.81
N ASN A 102 24.20 -5.54 -3.08
CA ASN A 102 23.94 -4.40 -2.20
C ASN A 102 22.50 -4.35 -1.63
N TRP A 103 21.61 -5.23 -2.06
CA TRP A 103 20.25 -5.32 -1.52
C TRP A 103 20.24 -5.49 0.00
N ALA A 104 21.08 -6.36 0.56
CA ALA A 104 21.11 -6.62 2.00
C ALA A 104 21.51 -5.37 2.83
N PHE A 105 22.39 -4.52 2.29
CA PHE A 105 22.74 -3.27 2.94
C PHE A 105 21.65 -2.20 2.82
N LYS A 106 20.87 -2.20 1.74
CA LYS A 106 19.77 -1.26 1.54
C LYS A 106 18.47 -1.76 2.14
N GLN A 107 18.15 -3.03 1.94
CA GLN A 107 16.88 -3.62 2.36
C GLN A 107 16.99 -4.26 3.75
N TRP A 108 17.40 -3.45 4.75
CA TRP A 108 17.40 -3.82 6.15
C TRP A 108 16.09 -4.48 6.59
N ASN A 109 15.00 -4.08 5.97
CA ASN A 109 13.63 -4.51 6.22
C ASN A 109 13.39 -6.00 5.95
N PHE A 110 14.20 -6.64 5.13
CA PHE A 110 14.10 -8.09 4.81
C PHE A 110 15.04 -8.97 5.64
N LEU A 111 15.99 -8.38 6.34
CA LEU A 111 16.96 -9.10 7.14
C LEU A 111 16.33 -9.77 8.36
N ALA A 112 17.06 -10.70 8.97
CA ALA A 112 16.72 -11.28 10.25
C ALA A 112 16.91 -10.26 11.38
N SER A 113 16.10 -10.39 12.44
CA SER A 113 16.19 -9.51 13.61
C SER A 113 17.16 -10.01 14.68
N GLU A 114 17.56 -11.27 14.60
CA GLU A 114 18.45 -11.98 15.52
C GLU A 114 19.41 -12.83 14.70
N GLU A 115 20.50 -13.32 15.31
CA GLU A 115 21.40 -14.27 14.66
C GLU A 115 20.63 -15.51 14.22
N GLY A 116 20.72 -15.82 12.94
CA GLY A 116 19.98 -16.89 12.29
C GLY A 116 20.85 -17.78 11.43
N SER A 117 20.25 -18.45 10.47
CA SER A 117 20.90 -19.41 9.59
C SER A 117 21.66 -18.77 8.40
N SER A 118 21.73 -17.45 8.30
CA SER A 118 22.41 -16.73 7.22
C SER A 118 23.57 -15.88 7.74
N ASP A 119 24.62 -15.73 6.91
CA ASP A 119 25.77 -14.83 7.17
C ASP A 119 25.44 -13.36 6.86
N LEU A 120 24.17 -13.03 6.64
CA LEU A 120 23.71 -11.67 6.34
C LEU A 120 23.70 -10.80 7.59
N PRO A 121 23.84 -9.47 7.45
CA PRO A 121 23.70 -8.54 8.56
C PRO A 121 22.36 -8.69 9.30
N ILE A 122 22.37 -8.42 10.59
CA ILE A 122 21.15 -8.38 11.42
C ILE A 122 20.56 -6.98 11.37
N SER A 123 19.23 -6.90 11.35
CA SER A 123 18.49 -5.65 11.51
C SER A 123 17.40 -5.81 12.56
N PRO A 124 17.43 -5.10 13.69
CA PRO A 124 16.40 -5.23 14.72
C PRO A 124 14.96 -5.05 14.19
N GLY A 125 14.78 -4.18 13.20
CA GLY A 125 13.50 -3.94 12.55
C GLY A 125 13.20 -4.85 11.36
N GLY A 126 14.07 -5.81 11.06
CA GLY A 126 13.90 -6.75 9.95
C GLY A 126 12.79 -7.77 10.22
N ILE A 127 12.31 -8.39 9.16
CA ILE A 127 11.14 -9.30 9.18
C ILE A 127 11.47 -10.76 8.83
N ASP A 128 12.74 -11.10 8.71
CA ASP A 128 13.21 -12.46 8.46
C ASP A 128 12.70 -13.07 7.13
N ALA A 129 12.88 -12.33 6.04
CA ALA A 129 12.46 -12.76 4.72
C ALA A 129 13.27 -13.94 4.19
N VAL A 130 14.54 -14.05 4.57
CA VAL A 130 15.46 -15.10 4.08
C VAL A 130 14.98 -16.49 4.48
N ASP A 131 14.59 -16.68 5.75
CA ASP A 131 14.02 -17.95 6.20
C ASP A 131 12.67 -18.23 5.54
N ALA A 132 11.84 -17.19 5.34
CA ALA A 132 10.60 -17.36 4.59
C ALA A 132 10.87 -17.83 3.16
N TRP A 133 11.85 -17.27 2.46
CA TRP A 133 12.21 -17.70 1.10
C TRP A 133 12.69 -19.15 1.07
N ARG A 134 13.49 -19.58 2.06
CA ARG A 134 13.91 -20.97 2.21
C ARG A 134 12.69 -21.90 2.35
N HIS A 135 11.76 -21.61 3.27
CA HIS A 135 10.54 -22.38 3.45
C HIS A 135 9.70 -22.49 2.16
N LEU A 136 9.66 -21.42 1.35
CA LEU A 136 8.92 -21.42 0.09
C LEU A 136 9.63 -22.21 -1.03
N ILE A 137 10.95 -22.22 -1.05
CA ILE A 137 11.76 -23.05 -1.96
C ILE A 137 11.52 -24.53 -1.63
N GLU A 138 11.63 -24.91 -0.37
CA GLU A 138 11.35 -26.28 0.12
C GLU A 138 9.90 -26.71 -0.17
N ALA A 139 8.93 -25.78 -0.10
CA ALA A 139 7.56 -26.04 -0.46
C ALA A 139 7.30 -26.15 -1.98
N GLY A 140 8.34 -25.95 -2.83
CA GLY A 140 8.25 -25.93 -4.28
C GLY A 140 7.50 -24.70 -4.85
N ARG A 141 7.40 -23.61 -4.07
CA ARG A 141 6.70 -22.37 -4.46
C ARG A 141 7.52 -21.12 -4.12
N PRO A 142 8.75 -21.03 -4.63
CA PRO A 142 9.65 -19.92 -4.31
C PRO A 142 8.97 -18.57 -4.54
N GLY A 143 9.21 -17.61 -3.65
CA GLY A 143 8.74 -16.24 -3.75
C GLY A 143 7.23 -16.09 -3.97
N ALA A 144 6.41 -16.97 -3.38
CA ALA A 144 4.95 -17.01 -3.51
C ALA A 144 4.45 -17.29 -4.96
N ALA A 145 5.15 -18.13 -5.72
CA ALA A 145 4.73 -18.50 -7.07
C ALA A 145 3.26 -18.97 -7.11
N GLY A 146 2.50 -18.40 -8.05
CA GLY A 146 1.07 -18.68 -8.26
C GLY A 146 0.10 -17.87 -7.40
N VAL A 147 0.58 -16.97 -6.54
CA VAL A 147 -0.27 -16.01 -5.82
C VAL A 147 -0.42 -14.72 -6.63
N VAL A 148 -1.62 -14.15 -6.63
CA VAL A 148 -1.92 -12.85 -7.26
C VAL A 148 -2.19 -11.81 -6.19
N VAL A 149 -1.42 -10.72 -6.21
CA VAL A 149 -1.60 -9.56 -5.32
C VAL A 149 -2.09 -8.38 -6.14
N ALA A 150 -3.27 -7.86 -5.82
CA ALA A 150 -3.78 -6.63 -6.41
C ALA A 150 -3.22 -5.42 -5.64
N VAL A 151 -2.62 -4.49 -6.37
CA VAL A 151 -2.09 -3.23 -5.84
C VAL A 151 -3.05 -2.12 -6.26
N LEU A 152 -3.89 -1.69 -5.32
CA LEU A 152 -4.80 -0.56 -5.49
C LEU A 152 -4.04 0.71 -5.11
N ASP A 153 -3.60 1.49 -6.11
CA ASP A 153 -2.70 2.62 -5.89
C ASP A 153 -2.72 3.60 -7.07
N THR A 154 -1.64 4.37 -7.27
CA THR A 154 -1.44 5.32 -8.38
C THR A 154 -1.19 4.66 -9.75
N GLY A 155 -1.23 3.34 -9.83
CA GLY A 155 -0.80 2.54 -10.96
C GLY A 155 0.56 1.88 -10.72
N VAL A 156 1.10 1.21 -11.72
CA VAL A 156 2.43 0.57 -11.68
C VAL A 156 3.16 0.80 -13.00
N ALA A 157 4.47 0.99 -12.96
CA ALA A 157 5.32 1.06 -14.16
C ALA A 157 5.59 -0.37 -14.71
N TYR A 158 4.55 -1.05 -15.21
CA TYR A 158 4.57 -2.48 -15.54
C TYR A 158 4.85 -2.78 -17.01
N ARG A 159 4.78 -1.78 -17.90
CA ARG A 159 4.99 -1.98 -19.34
C ARG A 159 5.45 -0.71 -20.06
N ASN A 160 6.09 -0.90 -21.22
CA ASN A 160 6.35 0.19 -22.13
C ASN A 160 5.06 0.56 -22.90
N TYR A 161 4.78 1.87 -23.05
CA TYR A 161 3.59 2.30 -23.78
C TYR A 161 3.82 3.61 -24.53
N LYS A 162 3.61 3.60 -25.85
CA LYS A 162 3.64 4.75 -26.80
C LYS A 162 4.82 5.70 -26.59
N GLY A 163 5.99 5.22 -26.20
CA GLY A 163 7.17 6.03 -25.92
C GLY A 163 7.03 7.02 -24.74
N ARG A 164 5.85 7.06 -24.10
CA ARG A 164 5.56 7.95 -22.95
C ARG A 164 5.79 7.29 -21.60
N PHE A 165 5.65 5.98 -21.53
CA PHE A 165 5.86 5.20 -20.32
C PHE A 165 6.90 4.11 -20.54
N ARG A 166 7.69 3.84 -19.53
CA ARG A 166 8.63 2.71 -19.49
C ARG A 166 8.28 1.78 -18.35
N ARG A 167 8.49 0.48 -18.59
CA ARG A 167 8.44 -0.53 -17.51
C ARG A 167 9.65 -0.32 -16.60
N SER A 168 9.45 -0.47 -15.29
CA SER A 168 10.57 -0.56 -14.35
C SER A 168 11.55 -1.65 -14.80
N PRO A 169 12.85 -1.38 -14.79
CA PRO A 169 13.86 -2.36 -15.18
C PRO A 169 13.83 -3.60 -14.29
N ASP A 170 13.34 -3.46 -13.06
CA ASP A 170 13.35 -4.50 -12.04
C ASP A 170 12.04 -5.31 -11.95
N PHE A 171 11.14 -5.15 -12.89
CA PHE A 171 9.99 -6.04 -13.03
C PHE A 171 10.16 -7.02 -14.20
N GLY A 172 9.86 -8.31 -13.93
CA GLY A 172 9.88 -9.37 -14.93
C GLY A 172 8.76 -9.30 -15.97
N ALA A 173 9.01 -9.81 -17.18
CA ALA A 173 8.03 -9.75 -18.29
C ALA A 173 6.72 -10.52 -18.03
N GLY A 174 6.71 -11.58 -17.25
CA GLY A 174 5.52 -12.40 -16.95
C GLY A 174 4.90 -12.14 -15.58
N GLN A 175 5.33 -11.11 -14.89
CA GLN A 175 5.00 -10.87 -13.49
C GLN A 175 3.62 -10.25 -13.27
N PHE A 176 3.01 -9.70 -14.33
CA PHE A 176 1.74 -8.98 -14.23
C PHE A 176 0.57 -9.77 -14.78
N VAL A 177 -0.58 -9.65 -14.13
CA VAL A 177 -1.88 -10.02 -14.66
C VAL A 177 -2.62 -8.76 -15.15
N PRO A 178 -3.64 -8.89 -16.02
CA PRO A 178 -4.40 -7.74 -16.48
C PRO A 178 -4.97 -6.93 -15.31
N GLY A 179 -4.71 -5.63 -15.32
CA GLY A 179 -5.23 -4.65 -14.38
C GLY A 179 -6.26 -3.72 -15.01
N TYR A 180 -6.64 -2.65 -14.27
CA TYR A 180 -7.57 -1.64 -14.75
C TYR A 180 -7.26 -0.27 -14.12
N ASP A 181 -7.48 0.80 -14.91
CA ASP A 181 -7.38 2.19 -14.48
C ASP A 181 -8.79 2.77 -14.24
N PHE A 182 -9.15 2.98 -12.97
CA PHE A 182 -10.43 3.59 -12.59
C PHE A 182 -10.37 5.12 -12.57
N VAL A 183 -9.20 5.71 -12.76
CA VAL A 183 -9.00 7.16 -12.91
C VAL A 183 -9.15 7.55 -14.39
N GLY A 184 -8.42 6.85 -15.26
CA GLY A 184 -8.45 7.04 -16.72
C GLY A 184 -9.56 6.28 -17.43
N HIS A 185 -10.27 5.37 -16.73
CA HIS A 185 -11.36 4.53 -17.27
C HIS A 185 -10.93 3.61 -18.42
N ASP A 186 -9.72 3.04 -18.33
CA ASP A 186 -9.16 2.15 -19.35
C ASP A 186 -8.44 0.93 -18.76
N ARG A 187 -7.77 0.13 -19.61
CA ARG A 187 -7.02 -1.08 -19.20
C ARG A 187 -5.51 -0.81 -19.06
N LEU A 188 -5.11 0.42 -18.81
CA LEU A 188 -3.73 0.85 -18.75
C LEU A 188 -3.42 1.52 -17.40
N PRO A 189 -3.42 0.78 -16.29
CA PRO A 189 -3.12 1.30 -14.94
C PRO A 189 -1.63 1.67 -14.81
N LEU A 190 -1.17 2.59 -15.66
CA LEU A 190 0.19 3.08 -15.72
C LEU A 190 0.41 4.14 -14.65
N ASP A 191 1.56 4.07 -13.98
CA ASP A 191 1.91 4.98 -12.91
C ASP A 191 2.47 6.32 -13.45
N GLU A 192 1.97 7.41 -12.91
CA GLU A 192 2.43 8.77 -13.18
C GLU A 192 2.98 9.47 -11.92
N ASN A 193 3.01 8.74 -10.78
CA ASN A 193 3.41 9.26 -9.47
C ASN A 193 4.70 8.61 -8.96
N GLY A 194 4.78 7.28 -9.01
CA GLY A 194 5.87 6.46 -8.48
C GLY A 194 5.52 5.70 -7.19
N HIS A 195 4.49 6.12 -6.43
CA HIS A 195 4.11 5.49 -5.18
C HIS A 195 3.64 4.05 -5.40
N GLY A 196 2.72 3.82 -6.33
CA GLY A 196 2.23 2.47 -6.61
C GLY A 196 3.30 1.55 -7.20
N THR A 197 4.26 2.09 -7.95
CA THR A 197 5.43 1.33 -8.43
C THR A 197 6.32 0.90 -7.26
N HIS A 198 6.61 1.79 -6.30
CA HIS A 198 7.38 1.50 -5.10
C HIS A 198 6.70 0.42 -4.23
N VAL A 199 5.41 0.58 -3.96
CA VAL A 199 4.59 -0.39 -3.22
C VAL A 199 4.60 -1.75 -3.90
N ALA A 200 4.41 -1.79 -5.22
CA ALA A 200 4.47 -3.02 -6.01
C ALA A 200 5.85 -3.68 -5.97
N GLY A 201 6.93 -2.89 -5.97
CA GLY A 201 8.31 -3.35 -5.83
C GLY A 201 8.54 -4.02 -4.47
N THR A 202 8.15 -3.36 -3.38
CA THR A 202 8.26 -3.94 -2.02
C THR A 202 7.54 -5.28 -1.91
N ILE A 203 6.37 -5.42 -2.55
CA ILE A 203 5.62 -6.69 -2.58
C ILE A 203 6.36 -7.74 -3.41
N ALA A 204 6.77 -7.41 -4.64
CA ALA A 204 7.17 -8.43 -5.60
C ALA A 204 8.12 -7.90 -6.70
N GLU A 205 9.11 -7.08 -6.38
CA GLU A 205 10.17 -6.78 -7.33
C GLU A 205 10.93 -8.05 -7.70
N LYS A 206 11.49 -8.14 -8.89
CA LYS A 206 12.15 -9.36 -9.34
C LYS A 206 13.46 -9.56 -8.59
N THR A 207 13.63 -10.73 -8.03
CA THR A 207 14.80 -11.13 -7.27
C THR A 207 15.75 -11.96 -8.13
N ASP A 208 17.03 -11.96 -7.80
CA ASP A 208 18.07 -12.79 -8.46
C ASP A 208 18.14 -12.52 -9.97
N ASN A 209 18.24 -11.24 -10.33
CA ASN A 209 18.27 -10.77 -11.72
C ASN A 209 19.52 -9.92 -12.03
N GLY A 210 20.42 -9.73 -11.07
CA GLY A 210 21.62 -8.90 -11.20
C GLY A 210 21.33 -7.41 -11.37
N LEU A 211 20.14 -6.92 -10.96
CA LEU A 211 19.72 -5.55 -11.16
C LEU A 211 18.80 -5.08 -10.02
N GLY A 212 19.00 -3.90 -9.50
CA GLY A 212 18.09 -3.22 -8.58
C GLY A 212 18.03 -3.85 -7.18
N LEU A 213 16.83 -4.16 -6.74
CA LEU A 213 16.49 -4.61 -5.40
C LEU A 213 15.55 -5.82 -5.44
N THR A 214 15.27 -6.44 -4.29
CA THR A 214 14.38 -7.60 -4.21
C THR A 214 12.99 -7.24 -3.68
N GLY A 215 11.96 -7.97 -4.12
CA GLY A 215 10.63 -7.95 -3.55
C GLY A 215 10.40 -9.10 -2.58
N LEU A 216 9.59 -8.89 -1.53
CA LEU A 216 9.34 -9.90 -0.52
C LEU A 216 8.75 -11.20 -1.09
N ALA A 217 7.74 -11.08 -1.95
CA ALA A 217 7.06 -12.17 -2.64
C ALA A 217 7.42 -12.19 -4.14
N TYR A 218 8.69 -12.23 -4.46
CA TYR A 218 9.31 -11.94 -5.76
C TYR A 218 8.81 -12.76 -6.96
N ARG A 219 8.07 -13.85 -6.75
CA ARG A 219 7.39 -14.63 -7.80
C ARG A 219 5.87 -14.55 -7.74
N ALA A 220 5.31 -13.74 -6.85
CA ALA A 220 3.91 -13.40 -6.91
C ALA A 220 3.61 -12.61 -8.19
N ARG A 221 2.40 -12.77 -8.72
CA ARG A 221 1.93 -11.96 -9.84
C ARG A 221 1.22 -10.74 -9.32
N LEU A 222 1.51 -9.60 -9.90
CA LEU A 222 0.92 -8.33 -9.54
C LEU A 222 -0.27 -8.00 -10.45
N MET A 223 -1.36 -7.50 -9.86
CA MET A 223 -2.51 -6.94 -10.56
C MET A 223 -2.54 -5.43 -10.31
N PRO A 224 -2.04 -4.60 -11.22
CA PRO A 224 -2.11 -3.16 -11.08
C PRO A 224 -3.56 -2.67 -11.16
N VAL A 225 -4.03 -1.93 -10.17
CA VAL A 225 -5.38 -1.34 -10.16
C VAL A 225 -5.24 0.13 -9.79
N ARG A 226 -5.31 1.00 -10.80
CA ARG A 226 -5.18 2.43 -10.55
C ARG A 226 -6.48 3.00 -10.03
N VAL A 227 -6.47 3.43 -8.77
CA VAL A 227 -7.59 4.07 -8.07
C VAL A 227 -7.22 5.45 -7.54
N LEU A 228 -5.94 5.80 -7.58
CA LEU A 228 -5.40 7.11 -7.24
C LEU A 228 -4.79 7.78 -8.48
N ASP A 229 -4.98 9.08 -8.60
CA ASP A 229 -4.43 9.89 -9.69
C ASP A 229 -2.90 10.14 -9.52
N ARG A 230 -2.32 10.93 -10.42
CA ARG A 230 -0.90 11.31 -10.36
C ARG A 230 -0.53 12.12 -9.11
N ASN A 231 -1.49 12.66 -8.39
CA ASN A 231 -1.28 13.39 -7.13
C ASN A 231 -1.55 12.50 -5.91
N GLY A 232 -1.70 11.17 -6.10
CA GLY A 232 -2.02 10.23 -5.04
C GLY A 232 -3.43 10.37 -4.48
N ARG A 233 -4.42 10.85 -5.26
CA ARG A 233 -5.79 11.10 -4.81
C ARG A 233 -6.79 10.24 -5.56
N GLY A 234 -7.74 9.64 -4.83
CA GLY A 234 -8.83 8.86 -5.37
C GLY A 234 -10.12 9.06 -4.57
N ASN A 235 -11.23 8.61 -5.12
CA ASN A 235 -12.51 8.70 -4.43
C ASN A 235 -13.07 7.31 -4.04
N ALA A 236 -14.02 7.29 -3.12
CA ALA A 236 -14.57 6.08 -2.54
C ALA A 236 -15.18 5.14 -3.59
N ILE A 237 -15.85 5.68 -4.61
CA ILE A 237 -16.46 4.89 -5.70
C ILE A 237 -15.37 4.19 -6.54
N GLN A 238 -14.31 4.89 -6.91
CA GLN A 238 -13.20 4.30 -7.68
C GLN A 238 -12.52 3.18 -6.87
N ILE A 239 -12.28 3.42 -5.59
CA ILE A 239 -11.69 2.44 -4.66
C ILE A 239 -12.58 1.20 -4.52
N ALA A 240 -13.87 1.37 -4.26
CA ALA A 240 -14.82 0.26 -4.17
C ALA A 240 -14.91 -0.55 -5.48
N LYS A 241 -14.89 0.14 -6.63
CA LYS A 241 -14.81 -0.52 -7.94
C LYS A 241 -13.51 -1.29 -8.12
N GLY A 242 -12.38 -0.73 -7.67
CA GLY A 242 -11.07 -1.39 -7.70
C GLY A 242 -11.05 -2.67 -6.86
N ILE A 243 -11.60 -2.64 -5.65
CA ILE A 243 -11.73 -3.82 -4.79
C ILE A 243 -12.57 -4.90 -5.49
N ARG A 244 -13.74 -4.54 -6.04
CA ARG A 244 -14.60 -5.49 -6.76
C ARG A 244 -13.97 -6.03 -8.04
N PHE A 245 -13.17 -5.22 -8.73
CA PHE A 245 -12.37 -5.67 -9.87
C PHE A 245 -11.36 -6.74 -9.45
N ALA A 246 -10.64 -6.51 -8.36
CA ALA A 246 -9.68 -7.48 -7.81
C ALA A 246 -10.38 -8.81 -7.43
N ILE A 247 -11.57 -8.76 -6.85
CA ILE A 247 -12.40 -9.93 -6.54
C ILE A 247 -12.76 -10.67 -7.82
N ALA A 248 -13.32 -10.00 -8.81
CA ALA A 248 -13.76 -10.58 -10.08
C ALA A 248 -12.60 -11.23 -10.86
N ASN A 249 -11.38 -10.69 -10.73
CA ASN A 249 -10.16 -11.19 -11.37
C ASN A 249 -9.31 -12.09 -10.46
N LYS A 250 -9.89 -12.62 -9.38
CA LYS A 250 -9.33 -13.69 -8.52
C LYS A 250 -8.00 -13.32 -7.85
N ALA A 251 -7.82 -12.07 -7.46
CA ALA A 251 -6.75 -11.70 -6.55
C ALA A 251 -6.87 -12.49 -5.25
N GLN A 252 -5.76 -12.79 -4.60
CA GLN A 252 -5.73 -13.50 -3.33
C GLN A 252 -5.36 -12.58 -2.18
N VAL A 253 -4.67 -11.48 -2.50
CA VAL A 253 -4.35 -10.38 -1.59
C VAL A 253 -4.71 -9.07 -2.27
N ILE A 254 -5.20 -8.10 -1.52
CA ILE A 254 -5.41 -6.71 -1.95
C ILE A 254 -4.61 -5.81 -1.03
N ASN A 255 -3.69 -5.03 -1.61
CA ASN A 255 -2.95 -3.97 -0.93
C ASN A 255 -3.60 -2.62 -1.16
N MET A 256 -3.78 -1.85 -0.09
CA MET A 256 -4.35 -0.50 -0.07
C MET A 256 -3.46 0.43 0.76
N SER A 257 -2.47 1.03 0.10
CA SER A 257 -1.49 1.93 0.73
C SER A 257 -1.97 3.38 0.68
N PHE A 258 -3.17 3.65 1.19
CA PHE A 258 -3.80 4.97 1.24
C PHE A 258 -4.84 5.06 2.37
N ASN A 259 -5.27 6.26 2.71
CA ASN A 259 -6.20 6.52 3.80
C ASN A 259 -7.25 7.57 3.42
N PHE A 260 -8.44 7.42 3.99
CA PHE A 260 -9.44 8.49 4.06
C PHE A 260 -9.15 9.40 5.27
N ALA A 261 -9.80 10.56 5.30
CA ALA A 261 -9.67 11.46 6.44
C ALA A 261 -10.14 10.79 7.74
N CYS A 262 -9.52 11.17 8.85
CA CYS A 262 -9.84 10.70 10.19
C CYS A 262 -11.33 10.67 10.52
N HIS A 263 -11.77 9.67 11.26
CA HIS A 263 -13.14 9.48 11.74
C HIS A 263 -14.21 9.42 10.63
N LYS A 264 -13.79 9.18 9.37
CA LYS A 264 -14.73 8.99 8.27
C LYS A 264 -15.09 7.53 8.12
N LYS A 265 -16.39 7.25 8.10
CA LYS A 265 -16.95 6.00 7.64
C LYS A 265 -17.23 6.09 6.15
N VAL A 266 -16.85 5.03 5.41
CA VAL A 266 -16.96 4.98 3.95
C VAL A 266 -17.73 3.70 3.55
N PRO A 267 -19.06 3.65 3.78
CA PRO A 267 -19.86 2.44 3.65
C PRO A 267 -19.72 1.71 2.32
N VAL A 268 -19.55 2.42 1.21
CA VAL A 268 -19.38 1.80 -0.11
C VAL A 268 -18.08 1.00 -0.22
N VAL A 269 -17.03 1.42 0.50
CA VAL A 269 -15.76 0.71 0.60
C VAL A 269 -15.90 -0.46 1.56
N ASP A 270 -16.55 -0.25 2.72
CA ASP A 270 -16.81 -1.33 3.70
C ASP A 270 -17.61 -2.48 3.08
N GLU A 271 -18.58 -2.20 2.22
CA GLU A 271 -19.33 -3.22 1.48
C GLU A 271 -18.42 -4.04 0.56
N ALA A 272 -17.55 -3.36 -0.19
CA ALA A 272 -16.60 -4.03 -1.08
C ALA A 272 -15.57 -4.86 -0.30
N LEU A 273 -15.14 -4.40 0.87
CA LEU A 273 -14.24 -5.13 1.77
C LEU A 273 -14.90 -6.40 2.35
N LYS A 274 -16.18 -6.33 2.70
CA LYS A 274 -16.96 -7.51 3.11
C LYS A 274 -17.06 -8.52 1.97
N GLU A 275 -17.33 -8.07 0.75
CA GLU A 275 -17.35 -8.92 -0.45
C GLU A 275 -15.98 -9.61 -0.64
N ALA A 276 -14.86 -8.89 -0.47
CA ALA A 276 -13.52 -9.45 -0.57
C ALA A 276 -13.25 -10.52 0.50
N PHE A 277 -13.64 -10.27 1.74
CA PHE A 277 -13.51 -11.23 2.84
C PHE A 277 -14.29 -12.52 2.57
N GLU A 278 -15.56 -12.43 2.15
CA GLU A 278 -16.37 -13.59 1.80
C GLU A 278 -15.79 -14.37 0.61
N ALA A 279 -15.18 -13.68 -0.35
CA ALA A 279 -14.45 -14.29 -1.47
C ALA A 279 -13.13 -14.96 -1.04
N GLY A 280 -12.71 -14.79 0.21
CA GLY A 280 -11.47 -15.35 0.75
C GLY A 280 -10.22 -14.60 0.35
N ILE A 281 -10.31 -13.30 0.15
CA ILE A 281 -9.20 -12.41 -0.21
C ILE A 281 -8.68 -11.71 1.04
N VAL A 282 -7.38 -11.76 1.26
CA VAL A 282 -6.73 -11.01 2.35
C VAL A 282 -6.64 -9.54 1.93
N THR A 283 -7.20 -8.66 2.73
CA THR A 283 -7.12 -7.20 2.52
C THR A 283 -6.20 -6.57 3.54
N VAL A 284 -5.27 -5.75 3.09
CA VAL A 284 -4.25 -5.07 3.88
C VAL A 284 -4.32 -3.58 3.60
N ALA A 285 -4.26 -2.75 4.63
CA ALA A 285 -4.26 -1.30 4.48
C ALA A 285 -3.32 -0.60 5.46
N SER A 286 -2.76 0.52 5.04
CA SER A 286 -1.98 1.42 5.88
C SER A 286 -2.86 2.13 6.90
N VAL A 287 -2.37 2.35 8.12
CA VAL A 287 -3.14 3.04 9.18
C VAL A 287 -3.12 4.56 9.05
N GLY A 288 -2.14 5.12 8.33
CA GLY A 288 -1.97 6.57 8.11
C GLY A 288 -0.70 7.14 8.73
N ASN A 289 -0.34 8.38 8.31
CA ASN A 289 0.98 9.00 8.58
C ASN A 289 0.89 10.37 9.27
N LEU A 290 -0.12 10.63 10.07
CA LEU A 290 -0.31 11.93 10.74
C LEU A 290 0.35 12.02 12.14
N GLY A 291 1.24 11.08 12.48
CA GLY A 291 1.98 11.09 13.75
C GLY A 291 1.13 10.66 14.95
N SER A 292 1.32 11.33 16.09
CA SER A 292 0.77 10.95 17.40
C SER A 292 -0.76 11.03 17.55
N GLU A 293 -1.50 11.37 16.50
CA GLU A 293 -2.96 11.37 16.55
C GLU A 293 -3.50 9.93 16.66
N GLN A 294 -4.35 9.68 17.63
CA GLN A 294 -5.03 8.39 17.79
C GLN A 294 -6.20 8.28 16.82
N CYS A 295 -5.89 8.23 15.55
CA CYS A 295 -6.90 8.28 14.50
C CYS A 295 -6.58 7.38 13.33
N VAL A 296 -6.58 6.09 13.55
CA VAL A 296 -6.56 5.12 12.44
C VAL A 296 -7.79 5.32 11.57
N SER A 297 -7.60 5.49 10.27
CA SER A 297 -8.65 5.80 9.32
C SER A 297 -8.97 4.61 8.40
N GLU A 298 -10.10 4.68 7.71
CA GLU A 298 -10.41 3.71 6.67
C GLU A 298 -9.44 3.86 5.48
N PRO A 299 -9.15 2.73 4.79
CA PRO A 299 -9.78 1.41 4.94
C PRO A 299 -9.21 0.51 6.05
N ALA A 300 -8.17 0.92 6.81
CA ALA A 300 -7.55 0.07 7.84
C ALA A 300 -8.52 -0.32 8.98
N THR A 301 -9.49 0.54 9.33
CA THR A 301 -10.54 0.22 10.31
C THR A 301 -11.73 -0.53 9.70
N GLY A 302 -11.67 -0.83 8.41
CA GLY A 302 -12.72 -1.53 7.69
C GLY A 302 -12.90 -3.00 8.11
N PRO A 303 -14.01 -3.62 7.72
CA PRO A 303 -14.33 -4.97 8.17
C PRO A 303 -13.32 -6.00 7.65
N ARG A 304 -12.64 -6.69 8.59
CA ARG A 304 -11.69 -7.77 8.32
C ARG A 304 -10.45 -7.38 7.51
N VAL A 305 -10.11 -6.09 7.49
CA VAL A 305 -8.85 -5.58 6.95
C VAL A 305 -7.74 -5.79 7.98
N ILE A 306 -6.52 -6.03 7.52
CA ILE A 306 -5.32 -5.96 8.35
C ILE A 306 -4.82 -4.52 8.30
N GLY A 307 -4.97 -3.79 9.40
CA GLY A 307 -4.43 -2.43 9.54
C GLY A 307 -2.95 -2.48 9.96
N VAL A 308 -2.09 -1.80 9.19
CA VAL A 308 -0.64 -1.90 9.35
C VAL A 308 -0.03 -0.56 9.72
N GLY A 309 0.60 -0.50 10.91
CA GLY A 309 1.45 0.59 11.36
C GLY A 309 2.88 0.43 10.86
N GLY A 310 3.65 1.52 10.89
CA GLY A 310 5.03 1.55 10.42
C GLY A 310 6.05 1.43 11.54
N SER A 311 7.04 0.53 11.40
CA SER A 311 8.22 0.43 12.25
C SER A 311 9.47 0.95 11.57
N THR A 312 10.47 1.31 12.37
CA THR A 312 11.80 1.74 11.91
C THR A 312 12.78 0.57 11.90
N GLU A 313 13.96 0.78 11.33
CA GLU A 313 15.06 -0.19 11.34
C GLU A 313 15.48 -0.61 12.75
N GLY A 314 15.36 0.28 13.73
CA GLY A 314 15.64 -0.03 15.13
C GLY A 314 14.53 -0.75 15.87
N ALA A 315 13.55 -1.32 15.18
CA ALA A 315 12.37 -1.96 15.77
C ALA A 315 11.50 -1.04 16.65
N CYS A 316 11.47 0.24 16.37
CA CYS A 316 10.64 1.22 17.07
C CYS A 316 9.42 1.60 16.23
N LEU A 317 8.40 2.17 16.87
CA LEU A 317 7.30 2.78 16.13
C LEU A 317 7.82 3.97 15.33
N GLY A 318 7.45 4.08 14.07
CA GLY A 318 7.75 5.25 13.24
C GLY A 318 7.01 6.48 13.75
N GLY A 319 7.72 7.62 13.86
CA GLY A 319 7.14 8.86 14.40
C GLY A 319 5.95 9.41 13.62
N TYR A 320 5.79 8.96 12.40
CA TYR A 320 4.64 9.26 11.53
C TYR A 320 3.44 8.34 11.73
N SER A 321 3.66 7.11 12.26
CA SER A 321 2.63 6.07 12.28
C SER A 321 1.48 6.45 13.21
N LEU A 322 0.25 6.39 12.67
CA LEU A 322 -0.93 6.55 13.49
C LEU A 322 -1.09 5.37 14.46
N ALA A 323 -1.58 5.68 15.65
CA ALA A 323 -1.94 4.71 16.68
C ALA A 323 -3.45 4.72 16.91
N GLY A 324 -3.97 3.62 17.45
CA GLY A 324 -5.37 3.52 17.80
C GLY A 324 -5.99 2.17 17.47
N ARG A 325 -7.30 2.09 17.67
CA ARG A 325 -8.08 0.91 17.29
C ARG A 325 -8.04 0.74 15.77
N GLY A 326 -7.57 -0.40 15.30
CA GLY A 326 -7.41 -0.72 13.87
C GLY A 326 -5.95 -0.93 13.48
N VAL A 327 -5.00 -0.73 14.40
CA VAL A 327 -3.64 -1.26 14.25
C VAL A 327 -3.67 -2.74 14.59
N ASP A 328 -3.42 -3.59 13.61
CA ASP A 328 -3.36 -5.05 13.78
C ASP A 328 -1.93 -5.56 13.91
N LEU A 329 -1.01 -4.96 13.17
CA LEU A 329 0.39 -5.34 13.04
C LEU A 329 1.26 -4.11 12.78
N LEU A 330 2.54 -4.22 13.10
CA LEU A 330 3.59 -3.37 12.56
C LEU A 330 4.35 -4.09 11.45
N ALA A 331 4.91 -3.31 10.55
CA ALA A 331 5.86 -3.76 9.55
C ALA A 331 6.83 -2.63 9.18
N PRO A 332 7.96 -2.92 8.51
CA PRO A 332 8.91 -1.90 8.12
C PRO A 332 8.29 -0.79 7.28
N GLY A 333 8.31 0.42 7.80
CA GLY A 333 7.90 1.65 7.12
C GLY A 333 9.05 2.64 7.00
N GLY A 334 10.15 2.39 7.72
CA GLY A 334 11.35 3.23 7.73
C GLY A 334 11.22 4.52 8.52
N GLY A 335 12.18 5.41 8.35
CA GLY A 335 12.14 6.78 8.86
C GLY A 335 12.49 6.93 10.33
N ILE A 336 12.26 8.14 10.84
CA ILE A 336 12.62 8.54 12.20
C ILE A 336 11.69 7.86 13.21
N PRO A 337 12.22 7.29 14.29
CA PRO A 337 11.41 6.68 15.33
C PRO A 337 10.62 7.72 16.13
N GLN A 338 9.54 7.27 16.74
CA GLN A 338 8.82 8.04 17.76
C GLN A 338 9.75 8.36 18.93
N GLY A 339 9.55 9.51 19.58
CA GLY A 339 10.35 9.92 20.74
C GLY A 339 10.36 8.88 21.85
N GLY A 340 11.53 8.71 22.50
CA GLY A 340 11.74 7.71 23.55
C GLY A 340 12.27 6.35 23.04
N CYS A 341 12.38 6.17 21.74
CA CYS A 341 13.03 4.97 21.18
C CYS A 341 14.55 5.00 21.46
N PRO A 342 15.15 3.88 21.88
CA PRO A 342 16.58 3.80 22.14
C PRO A 342 17.43 3.78 20.85
N SER A 343 16.85 3.45 19.71
CA SER A 343 17.54 3.38 18.42
C SER A 343 17.34 4.66 17.61
N VAL A 344 18.43 5.15 17.01
CA VAL A 344 18.44 6.30 16.10
C VAL A 344 18.48 5.88 14.61
N LEU A 345 18.38 4.59 14.33
CA LEU A 345 18.38 4.08 12.95
C LEU A 345 17.11 4.50 12.23
N ALA A 346 17.27 5.27 11.16
CA ALA A 346 16.17 6.00 10.49
C ALA A 346 16.15 5.78 8.97
N ARG A 347 16.74 4.69 8.46
CA ARG A 347 16.76 4.45 7.02
C ARG A 347 15.35 4.29 6.44
N PRO A 348 15.09 4.79 5.20
CA PRO A 348 13.82 4.60 4.50
C PRO A 348 13.67 3.16 4.00
N ILE A 349 12.56 2.89 3.33
CA ILE A 349 12.37 1.67 2.55
C ILE A 349 12.82 1.95 1.11
N TYR A 350 13.82 1.20 0.67
CA TYR A 350 14.38 1.34 -0.67
C TYR A 350 13.69 0.40 -1.65
N GLN A 351 13.27 0.93 -2.80
CA GLN A 351 12.79 0.17 -3.96
C GLN A 351 13.01 0.95 -5.25
N VAL A 352 13.04 0.24 -6.38
CA VAL A 352 13.10 0.88 -7.69
C VAL A 352 11.76 1.50 -8.05
N THR A 353 11.73 2.81 -8.25
CA THR A 353 10.52 3.51 -8.66
C THR A 353 10.80 4.65 -9.62
N LEU A 354 9.75 5.31 -10.09
CA LEU A 354 9.83 6.46 -10.99
C LEU A 354 10.52 7.65 -10.30
N ARG A 355 11.40 8.33 -11.03
CA ARG A 355 11.89 9.64 -10.60
C ARG A 355 10.74 10.64 -10.58
N PRO A 356 10.70 11.58 -9.63
CA PRO A 356 9.66 12.60 -9.57
C PRO A 356 9.46 13.30 -10.93
N GLY A 357 8.20 13.40 -11.35
CA GLY A 357 7.82 14.01 -12.62
C GLY A 357 8.16 13.21 -13.88
N SER A 358 8.64 11.98 -13.77
CA SER A 358 8.97 11.13 -14.91
C SER A 358 8.12 9.88 -14.97
N THR A 359 7.77 9.45 -16.16
CA THR A 359 7.13 8.17 -16.46
C THR A 359 8.07 7.20 -17.17
N LYS A 360 9.37 7.54 -17.26
CA LYS A 360 10.37 6.80 -18.04
C LYS A 360 11.68 6.57 -17.31
N SER A 361 11.98 7.37 -16.31
CA SER A 361 13.25 7.34 -15.59
C SER A 361 13.02 6.79 -14.19
N PHE A 362 13.92 5.91 -13.76
CA PHE A 362 13.83 5.21 -12.49
C PHE A 362 14.98 5.58 -11.55
N ALA A 363 14.77 5.42 -10.28
CA ALA A 363 15.76 5.58 -9.23
C ALA A 363 15.42 4.65 -8.04
N ILE A 364 16.34 4.58 -7.10
CA ILE A 364 16.14 4.01 -5.76
C ILE A 364 16.17 5.20 -4.79
N PRO A 365 15.05 5.89 -4.57
CA PRO A 365 15.03 7.08 -3.72
C PRO A 365 15.13 6.75 -2.25
N ALA A 366 15.79 7.61 -1.48
CA ALA A 366 15.90 7.51 -0.03
C ALA A 366 14.78 8.28 0.71
N THR A 367 13.63 8.46 0.08
CA THR A 367 12.55 9.32 0.58
C THR A 367 11.25 8.58 0.91
N TYR A 368 11.18 7.28 0.64
CA TYR A 368 9.97 6.51 0.90
C TYR A 368 9.93 6.01 2.34
N VAL A 369 9.13 6.71 3.14
CA VAL A 369 8.87 6.43 4.54
C VAL A 369 7.36 6.48 4.75
N GLY A 370 6.80 5.52 5.47
CA GLY A 370 5.38 5.56 5.80
C GLY A 370 4.71 4.19 5.96
N THR A 371 3.51 4.22 6.50
CA THR A 371 2.66 3.03 6.68
C THR A 371 2.24 2.39 5.35
N SER A 372 2.37 3.11 4.23
CA SER A 372 2.21 2.57 2.87
C SER A 372 3.21 1.46 2.56
N MET A 373 4.48 1.66 2.92
CA MET A 373 5.55 0.68 2.76
C MET A 373 5.33 -0.50 3.70
N ALA A 374 4.91 -0.23 4.94
CA ALA A 374 4.56 -1.25 5.92
C ALA A 374 3.41 -2.16 5.42
N ALA A 375 2.35 -1.60 4.86
CA ALA A 375 1.24 -2.36 4.26
C ALA A 375 1.70 -3.24 3.10
N ALA A 376 2.66 -2.77 2.29
CA ALA A 376 3.26 -3.56 1.22
C ALA A 376 3.99 -4.80 1.76
N HIS A 377 4.75 -4.68 2.86
CA HIS A 377 5.40 -5.82 3.53
C HIS A 377 4.37 -6.85 4.00
N VAL A 378 3.30 -6.43 4.68
CA VAL A 378 2.25 -7.34 5.13
C VAL A 378 1.52 -8.00 3.97
N SER A 379 1.34 -7.31 2.85
CA SER A 379 0.75 -7.87 1.63
C SER A 379 1.64 -8.95 1.01
N GLY A 380 2.95 -8.71 0.94
CA GLY A 380 3.95 -9.70 0.55
C GLY A 380 3.98 -10.89 1.51
N ALA A 381 3.99 -10.64 2.83
CA ALA A 381 3.92 -11.67 3.86
C ALA A 381 2.67 -12.55 3.73
N ALA A 382 1.50 -11.96 3.51
CA ALA A 382 0.27 -12.70 3.26
C ALA A 382 0.36 -13.59 2.01
N ALA A 383 1.04 -13.11 0.94
CA ALA A 383 1.27 -13.90 -0.26
C ALA A 383 2.22 -15.09 0.02
N LEU A 384 3.28 -14.88 0.81
CA LEU A 384 4.19 -15.95 1.22
C LEU A 384 3.45 -17.01 2.06
N VAL A 385 2.68 -16.59 3.08
CA VAL A 385 1.90 -17.51 3.93
C VAL A 385 0.89 -18.32 3.10
N LEU A 386 0.22 -17.70 2.11
CA LEU A 386 -0.68 -18.38 1.16
C LEU A 386 0.04 -19.45 0.33
N ALA A 387 1.29 -19.23 -0.02
CA ALA A 387 2.09 -20.14 -0.81
C ALA A 387 2.79 -21.21 0.02
N SER A 388 3.04 -20.97 1.30
CA SER A 388 3.76 -21.86 2.20
C SER A 388 2.95 -23.11 2.59
N ASN A 389 3.57 -24.02 3.32
CA ASN A 389 2.91 -25.17 3.93
C ASN A 389 2.37 -24.86 5.34
N ALA A 390 2.48 -23.60 5.81
CA ALA A 390 1.94 -23.17 7.10
C ALA A 390 0.41 -23.14 7.13
N VAL A 391 -0.25 -23.06 5.97
CA VAL A 391 -1.70 -23.02 5.84
C VAL A 391 -2.20 -24.12 4.91
N LYS A 392 -3.26 -24.84 5.34
CA LYS A 392 -3.84 -25.89 4.50
C LYS A 392 -4.38 -25.32 3.20
N ARG A 393 -3.93 -25.87 2.07
CA ARG A 393 -4.33 -25.44 0.70
C ARG A 393 -5.82 -25.64 0.39
N SER A 394 -6.50 -26.54 1.12
CA SER A 394 -7.93 -26.79 0.98
C SER A 394 -8.82 -25.67 1.53
N LEU A 395 -8.26 -24.76 2.34
CA LEU A 395 -9.01 -23.63 2.90
C LEU A 395 -9.42 -22.65 1.80
N LYS A 396 -10.69 -22.25 1.81
CA LYS A 396 -11.29 -21.31 0.87
C LYS A 396 -12.18 -20.29 1.62
N GLY A 397 -12.61 -19.27 0.91
CA GLY A 397 -13.51 -18.25 1.45
C GLY A 397 -12.95 -17.59 2.72
N ARG A 398 -13.83 -17.07 3.55
CA ARG A 398 -13.48 -16.36 4.80
C ARG A 398 -12.56 -17.14 5.75
N GLY A 399 -12.74 -18.46 5.85
CA GLY A 399 -11.91 -19.30 6.74
C GLY A 399 -10.43 -19.28 6.36
N ARG A 400 -10.10 -19.15 5.08
CA ARG A 400 -8.73 -18.96 4.63
C ARG A 400 -8.15 -17.64 5.13
N VAL A 401 -8.91 -16.55 5.01
CA VAL A 401 -8.47 -15.21 5.46
C VAL A 401 -8.21 -15.21 6.97
N GLU A 402 -9.14 -15.76 7.74
CA GLU A 402 -9.03 -15.82 9.21
C GLU A 402 -7.79 -16.58 9.68
N VAL A 403 -7.45 -17.69 9.00
CA VAL A 403 -6.26 -18.49 9.33
C VAL A 403 -4.98 -17.70 9.00
N ILE A 404 -4.94 -17.01 7.85
CA ILE A 404 -3.77 -16.20 7.46
C ILE A 404 -3.59 -15.03 8.42
N GLN A 405 -4.65 -14.29 8.72
CA GLN A 405 -4.62 -13.18 9.68
C GLN A 405 -4.15 -13.64 11.06
N ARG A 406 -4.68 -14.79 11.54
CA ARG A 406 -4.26 -15.36 12.82
C ARG A 406 -2.78 -15.75 12.79
N ARG A 407 -2.30 -16.38 11.71
CA ARG A 407 -0.90 -16.78 11.58
C ARG A 407 0.03 -15.58 11.64
N LEU A 408 -0.23 -14.55 10.85
CA LEU A 408 0.56 -13.32 10.86
C LEU A 408 0.59 -12.65 12.25
N ARG A 409 -0.55 -12.61 12.96
CA ARG A 409 -0.60 -12.03 14.31
C ARG A 409 0.06 -12.91 15.37
N SER A 410 -0.09 -14.24 15.30
CA SER A 410 0.45 -15.14 16.33
C SER A 410 1.96 -15.35 16.24
N THR A 411 2.57 -15.02 15.11
CA THR A 411 4.01 -15.08 14.89
C THR A 411 4.69 -13.73 14.93
N ALA A 412 3.93 -12.65 15.06
CA ALA A 412 4.47 -11.31 15.19
C ALA A 412 5.29 -11.16 16.48
N ARG A 413 6.38 -10.42 16.40
CA ARG A 413 7.27 -10.13 17.50
C ARG A 413 6.73 -8.96 18.33
N ASP A 414 6.50 -9.18 19.62
CA ASP A 414 6.09 -8.15 20.56
C ASP A 414 7.25 -7.18 20.80
N LEU A 415 7.04 -5.90 20.55
CA LEU A 415 8.04 -4.84 20.78
C LEU A 415 7.88 -4.18 22.17
N GLY A 416 7.00 -4.68 23.03
CA GLY A 416 6.70 -4.08 24.34
C GLY A 416 5.90 -2.78 24.27
N LEU A 417 5.33 -2.43 23.10
CA LEU A 417 4.54 -1.22 22.92
C LEU A 417 3.06 -1.48 23.28
N PRO A 418 2.29 -0.43 23.57
CA PRO A 418 0.84 -0.55 23.72
C PRO A 418 0.18 -1.22 22.52
N ARG A 419 -0.85 -2.03 22.74
CA ARG A 419 -1.60 -2.70 21.67
C ARG A 419 -2.19 -1.74 20.62
N THR A 420 -2.48 -0.52 21.02
CA THR A 420 -2.96 0.54 20.10
C THR A 420 -1.86 1.05 19.16
N GLU A 421 -0.60 0.80 19.46
CA GLU A 421 0.54 1.23 18.67
C GLU A 421 1.09 0.10 17.81
N GLN A 422 1.18 -1.13 18.38
CA GLN A 422 1.79 -2.25 17.66
C GLN A 422 0.82 -3.35 17.21
N GLY A 423 -0.44 -3.34 17.64
CA GLY A 423 -1.35 -4.46 17.40
C GLY A 423 -0.82 -5.74 18.05
N ALA A 424 -0.55 -6.77 17.24
CA ALA A 424 0.10 -7.99 17.70
C ALA A 424 1.62 -7.91 17.76
N GLY A 425 2.22 -6.86 17.15
CA GLY A 425 3.66 -6.65 17.10
C GLY A 425 4.18 -6.50 15.67
N LEU A 426 5.50 -6.51 15.51
CA LEU A 426 6.19 -6.47 14.23
C LEU A 426 6.13 -7.83 13.54
N ILE A 427 5.73 -7.86 12.26
CA ILE A 427 5.64 -9.12 11.51
C ILE A 427 6.99 -9.84 11.47
N ASP A 428 6.94 -11.16 11.54
CA ASP A 428 8.05 -12.09 11.36
C ASP A 428 7.62 -13.10 10.28
N VAL A 429 8.14 -12.94 9.07
CA VAL A 429 7.69 -13.75 7.95
C VAL A 429 8.38 -15.12 7.91
N GLY A 430 9.56 -15.24 8.51
CA GLY A 430 10.21 -16.53 8.72
C GLY A 430 9.30 -17.45 9.54
N LYS A 431 8.95 -17.03 10.76
CA LYS A 431 8.01 -17.77 11.62
C LYS A 431 6.63 -17.94 11.01
N ALA A 432 6.13 -16.93 10.27
CA ALA A 432 4.80 -17.01 9.66
C ALA A 432 4.70 -18.06 8.56
N THR A 433 5.78 -18.36 7.85
CA THR A 433 5.84 -19.33 6.75
C THR A 433 6.34 -20.70 7.17
N GLU A 434 6.84 -20.85 8.39
CA GLU A 434 7.32 -22.12 8.94
C GLU A 434 6.26 -23.21 8.77
N PRO A 435 6.64 -24.38 8.23
CA PRO A 435 5.73 -25.52 8.08
C PRO A 435 5.09 -25.95 9.43
N ARG A 436 3.88 -26.51 9.35
CA ARG A 436 3.19 -27.06 10.51
C ARG A 436 3.76 -28.42 10.89
#